data_824cd0ed684bde6f2562ce16cd6a1ef2
#
_entry.id   824cd0ed684bde6f2562ce16cd6a1ef2
#
_cell.length_a   1.000
_cell.length_b   1.000
_cell.length_c   1.000
_cell.angle_alpha   90.00
_cell.angle_beta   90.00
_cell.angle_gamma   90.00
#
_symmetry.space_group_name_H-M   'P 1'
#
loop_
_entity.id
_entity.type
_entity.pdbx_description
1 polymer ?
#
loop_
_entity_poly.entity_id
_entity_poly.type
_entity_poly.pdbx_seq_one_letter_code
_entity_poly.pdbx_strand_id
1 'polypeptide(L)' 'MTESTTVDVIHRLKNHIAIIVGFTELLIADCADDDPKRSDLLEVQKAAHEAMAVMPEVARRAQLGER' A
#
# COMPACT_ATOMS: atom_id res chain seq x y z
N MET A 1 -12.32 -24.72 -9.91
CA MET A 1 -12.20 -23.54 -9.39
C MET A 1 -10.80 -23.06 -9.27
N THR A 2 -10.67 -21.92 -8.97
CA THR A 2 -9.41 -21.32 -9.02
C THR A 2 -8.95 -20.96 -7.67
N GLU A 3 -7.84 -21.43 -7.30
CA GLU A 3 -7.29 -20.94 -6.11
C GLU A 3 -6.64 -19.65 -6.36
N SER A 4 -6.55 -18.84 -5.34
CA SER A 4 -5.80 -17.62 -5.43
C SER A 4 -4.35 -17.94 -5.61
N THR A 5 -3.75 -17.39 -6.65
CA THR A 5 -2.32 -17.48 -6.79
C THR A 5 -1.67 -16.43 -5.90
N THR A 6 -0.38 -16.55 -5.71
CA THR A 6 0.38 -15.55 -4.99
C THR A 6 0.23 -14.19 -5.65
N VAL A 7 0.20 -14.16 -6.98
CA VAL A 7 0.05 -12.92 -7.71
C VAL A 7 -1.31 -12.30 -7.43
N ASP A 8 -2.37 -13.11 -7.37
CA ASP A 8 -3.70 -12.59 -7.05
C ASP A 8 -3.74 -11.99 -5.65
N VAL A 9 -3.11 -12.66 -4.69
CA VAL A 9 -3.06 -12.14 -3.34
C VAL A 9 -2.31 -10.81 -3.31
N ILE A 10 -1.23 -10.70 -4.05
CA ILE A 10 -0.46 -9.46 -4.12
C ILE A 10 -1.31 -8.35 -4.72
N HIS A 11 -2.10 -8.64 -5.76
CA HIS A 11 -2.98 -7.63 -6.34
C HIS A 11 -4.01 -7.15 -5.32
N ARG A 12 -4.56 -8.06 -4.53
CA ARG A 12 -5.52 -7.66 -3.50
C ARG A 12 -4.87 -6.83 -2.42
N LEU A 13 -3.66 -7.21 -2.02
CA LEU A 13 -2.92 -6.42 -1.04
C LEU A 13 -2.63 -5.02 -1.57
N LYS A 14 -2.23 -4.95 -2.82
CA LYS A 14 -1.98 -3.65 -3.46
C LYS A 14 -3.23 -2.78 -3.43
N ASN A 15 -4.38 -3.38 -3.71
CA ASN A 15 -5.64 -2.64 -3.67
C ASN A 15 -5.93 -2.10 -2.27
N HIS A 16 -5.69 -2.91 -1.24
CA HIS A 16 -5.90 -2.45 0.12
C HIS A 16 -4.96 -1.31 0.48
N ILE A 17 -3.70 -1.41 0.05
CA ILE A 17 -2.75 -0.33 0.31
C ILE A 17 -3.18 0.94 -0.42
N ALA A 18 -3.70 0.81 -1.63
CA ALA A 18 -4.19 1.98 -2.38
C ALA A 18 -5.31 2.68 -1.63
N ILE A 19 -6.19 1.91 -0.99
CA ILE A 19 -7.26 2.48 -0.18
C ILE A 19 -6.68 3.25 1.01
N ILE A 20 -5.67 2.67 1.67
CA ILE A 20 -5.01 3.33 2.78
C ILE A 20 -4.39 4.64 2.33
N VAL A 21 -3.72 4.64 1.19
CA VAL A 21 -3.13 5.86 0.65
C VAL A 21 -4.20 6.92 0.39
N GLY A 22 -5.31 6.50 -0.23
CA GLY A 22 -6.37 7.45 -0.56
C GLY A 22 -6.97 8.11 0.66
N PHE A 23 -7.31 7.31 1.68
CA PHE A 23 -7.88 7.89 2.89
C PHE A 23 -6.86 8.71 3.67
N THR A 24 -5.60 8.28 3.65
CA THR A 24 -4.55 9.06 4.30
C THR A 24 -4.41 10.43 3.65
N GLU A 25 -4.50 10.49 2.32
CA GLU A 25 -4.44 11.77 1.61
C GLU A 25 -5.60 12.68 2.01
N LEU A 26 -6.80 12.09 2.14
CA LEU A 26 -7.96 12.88 2.56
C LEU A 26 -7.77 13.44 3.96
N LEU A 27 -7.24 12.61 4.87
CA LEU A 27 -7.01 13.05 6.23
C LEU A 27 -5.96 14.15 6.30
N ILE A 28 -4.89 14.01 5.52
CA ILE A 28 -3.86 15.04 5.49
C ILE A 28 -4.43 16.35 4.96
N ALA A 29 -5.28 16.28 3.94
CA ALA A 29 -5.89 17.48 3.39
C ALA A 29 -6.77 18.19 4.41
N ASP A 30 -7.37 17.43 5.34
CA ASP A 30 -8.21 18.00 6.38
C ASP A 30 -7.42 18.55 7.57
N CYS A 31 -6.14 18.20 7.69
CA CYS A 31 -5.34 18.66 8.82
C CYS A 31 -4.89 20.09 8.59
N ALA A 32 -4.95 20.88 9.66
CA ALA A 32 -4.28 22.17 9.65
C ALA A 32 -2.78 21.96 9.57
N ASP A 33 -2.07 22.97 9.09
CA ASP A 33 -0.62 22.85 8.93
C ASP A 33 0.10 22.55 10.24
N ASP A 34 -0.45 23.03 11.35
CA ASP A 34 0.16 22.84 12.65
C ASP A 34 -0.46 21.71 13.45
N ASP A 35 -1.33 20.91 12.83
CA ASP A 35 -1.94 19.77 13.51
C ASP A 35 -0.85 18.72 13.77
N PRO A 36 -0.66 18.33 15.04
CA PRO A 36 0.38 17.30 15.32
C PRO A 36 0.13 15.98 14.63
N LYS A 37 -1.12 15.66 14.29
CA LYS A 37 -1.41 14.42 13.60
C LYS A 37 -0.94 14.44 12.16
N ARG A 38 -0.69 15.60 11.61
CA ARG A 38 -0.29 15.71 10.21
C ARG A 38 1.03 14.98 9.94
N SER A 39 2.01 15.14 10.83
CA SER A 39 3.29 14.48 10.62
C SER A 39 3.16 12.96 10.73
N ASP A 40 2.30 12.49 11.64
CA ASP A 40 2.07 11.04 11.73
C ASP A 40 1.40 10.51 10.48
N LEU A 41 0.44 11.24 9.94
CA LEU A 41 -0.23 10.83 8.71
C LEU A 41 0.72 10.81 7.52
N LEU A 42 1.66 11.76 7.50
CA LEU A 42 2.66 11.76 6.44
C LEU A 42 3.56 10.55 6.53
N GLU A 43 3.88 10.10 7.74
CA GLU A 43 4.66 8.87 7.90
C GLU A 43 3.89 7.65 7.45
N VAL A 44 2.59 7.59 7.75
CA VAL A 44 1.76 6.49 7.27
C VAL A 44 1.74 6.48 5.75
N GLN A 45 1.57 7.65 5.14
CA GLN A 45 1.53 7.75 3.69
C GLN A 45 2.84 7.29 3.08
N LYS A 46 3.95 7.72 3.67
CA LYS A 46 5.26 7.32 3.19
C LYS A 46 5.43 5.80 3.23
N ALA A 47 5.04 5.19 4.35
CA ALA A 47 5.14 3.75 4.50
C ALA A 47 4.28 3.03 3.47
N ALA A 48 3.08 3.53 3.23
CA ALA A 48 2.19 2.91 2.26
C ALA A 48 2.74 3.02 0.84
N HIS A 49 3.32 4.17 0.49
CA HIS A 49 3.95 4.32 -0.81
C HIS A 49 5.14 3.39 -0.96
N GLU A 50 5.92 3.21 0.10
CA GLU A 50 7.05 2.30 0.04
C GLU A 50 6.58 0.86 -0.11
N ALA A 51 5.49 0.50 0.55
CA ALA A 51 4.92 -0.83 0.39
C ALA A 51 4.48 -1.06 -1.06
N MET A 52 3.85 -0.05 -1.66
CA MET A 52 3.45 -0.17 -3.06
C MET A 52 4.66 -0.34 -3.97
N ALA A 53 5.74 0.33 -3.64
CA ALA A 53 6.93 0.29 -4.48
C ALA A 53 7.58 -1.08 -4.51
N VAL A 54 7.43 -1.88 -3.43
CA VAL A 54 8.03 -3.21 -3.41
C VAL A 54 7.11 -4.29 -3.98
N MET A 55 5.84 -3.98 -4.23
CA MET A 55 4.92 -5.00 -4.73
C MET A 55 5.36 -5.62 -6.06
N PRO A 56 5.84 -4.85 -7.04
CA PRO A 56 6.28 -5.49 -8.28
C PRO A 56 7.42 -6.47 -8.06
N GLU A 57 8.32 -6.16 -7.14
CA GLU A 57 9.42 -7.07 -6.86
C GLU A 57 8.93 -8.33 -6.17
N VAL A 58 7.98 -8.18 -5.23
CA VAL A 58 7.40 -9.33 -4.55
C VAL A 58 6.71 -10.23 -5.56
N ALA A 59 5.95 -9.62 -6.47
CA ALA A 59 5.25 -10.40 -7.50
C ALA A 59 6.23 -11.15 -8.39
N ARG A 60 7.32 -10.50 -8.76
CA ARG A 60 8.31 -11.13 -9.61
C ARG A 60 8.97 -12.31 -8.90
N ARG A 61 9.31 -12.13 -7.63
CA ARG A 61 9.93 -13.20 -6.87
C ARG A 61 8.98 -14.36 -6.64
N ALA A 62 7.70 -14.06 -6.42
CA ALA A 62 6.70 -15.10 -6.25
C ALA A 62 6.57 -15.92 -7.52
N GLN A 63 6.57 -15.28 -8.68
CA GLN A 63 6.51 -16.00 -9.93
C GLN A 63 7.72 -16.87 -10.13
N LEU A 64 8.89 -16.39 -9.78
CA LEU A 64 10.10 -17.17 -9.93
C LEU A 64 10.14 -18.35 -8.97
N GLY A 65 9.55 -18.20 -7.79
CA GLY A 65 9.56 -19.24 -6.79
C GLY A 65 8.46 -20.26 -6.93
N GLU A 66 7.41 -19.95 -7.67
CA GLU A 66 6.28 -20.85 -7.84
C GLU A 66 6.49 -21.66 -9.10
N ARG A 67 7.05 -22.82 -8.97
CA ARG A 67 7.30 -23.58 -10.17
C ARG A 67 6.60 -24.88 -10.14
#